data_7060ad20b26c0fcd67aad9e648516c44
#
_entry.id   7060ad20b26c0fcd67aad9e648516c44
#
_cell.length_a   1.000
_cell.length_b   1.000
_cell.length_c   1.000
_cell.angle_alpha   90.00
_cell.angle_beta   90.00
_cell.angle_gamma   90.00
#
_symmetry.space_group_name_H-M   'P 1'
#
loop_
_entity.id
_entity.type
_entity.pdbx_description
1 polymer ?
#
loop_
_entity_poly.entity_id
_entity_poly.type
_entity_poly.pdbx_seq_one_letter_code
_entity_poly.pdbx_strand_id
1 'polypeptide(L)'
;MITKGAKAIIIGAADGSQLGTQVAAAKKSGAVVIAWDRNILNTENVDYYVAFNNFKVGQLQAQALLEGMEAKKADGPYNIELFSGSPDDANAKVFFNGAMDVLQPKIDDGTVKVVSGRTSFSETNTQGWLAQNAQSRMTDILTKSYTNTELDGVLSPNDTLARAILTATKAAGKPNPIVTGQDSETASIPLIMKGEQYSTIYKNTTEEAQAAIDLVSDLADGKKPETKEDKNNDNGKKIVPAVELTPVLVTKENAVEAYKGNDTLEELAKKG
;
A
#
# COMPACT_ATOMS: atom_id res chain seq x y z
N MET A 1 -3.99 1.79 29.56
CA MET A 1 -3.28 0.49 29.54
C MET A 1 -2.13 0.46 30.55
N ILE A 2 -1.21 1.40 30.53
CA ILE A 2 -0.04 1.47 31.42
C ILE A 2 -0.44 1.40 32.89
N THR A 3 -1.41 2.20 33.33
CA THR A 3 -1.94 2.23 34.70
C THR A 3 -2.58 0.91 35.16
N LYS A 4 -2.92 0.02 34.22
CA LYS A 4 -3.44 -1.33 34.48
C LYS A 4 -2.34 -2.40 34.46
N GLY A 5 -1.05 -2.00 34.36
CA GLY A 5 0.08 -2.92 34.43
C GLY A 5 0.34 -3.69 33.11
N ALA A 6 -0.07 -3.18 31.95
CA ALA A 6 0.23 -3.81 30.67
C ALA A 6 1.74 -3.97 30.48
N LYS A 7 2.18 -5.17 30.10
CA LYS A 7 3.59 -5.51 29.85
C LYS A 7 3.98 -5.39 28.38
N ALA A 8 3.03 -5.45 27.48
CA ALA A 8 3.18 -5.17 26.06
C ALA A 8 2.00 -4.33 25.56
N ILE A 9 2.24 -3.45 24.61
CA ILE A 9 1.22 -2.59 24.00
C ILE A 9 1.40 -2.66 22.49
N ILE A 10 0.37 -3.11 21.79
CA ILE A 10 0.28 -3.13 20.33
C ILE A 10 -0.47 -1.88 19.91
N ILE A 11 0.09 -1.11 18.95
CA ILE A 11 -0.42 0.19 18.52
C ILE A 11 -0.55 0.22 17.01
N GLY A 12 -1.78 0.33 16.51
CA GLY A 12 -2.07 0.71 15.12
C GLY A 12 -2.20 2.23 15.04
N ALA A 13 -1.19 2.90 14.49
CA ALA A 13 -1.13 4.35 14.45
C ALA A 13 -1.85 4.91 13.21
N ALA A 14 -2.85 5.80 13.39
CA ALA A 14 -3.41 6.55 12.26
C ALA A 14 -2.39 7.55 11.68
N ASP A 15 -1.69 8.27 12.57
CA ASP A 15 -0.54 9.13 12.26
C ASP A 15 0.63 8.71 13.16
N GLY A 16 1.64 8.08 12.55
CA GLY A 16 2.81 7.57 13.26
C GLY A 16 3.67 8.65 13.91
N SER A 17 3.57 9.90 13.46
CA SER A 17 4.39 11.01 13.97
C SER A 17 3.89 11.60 15.31
N GLN A 18 2.65 11.31 15.70
CA GLN A 18 1.98 11.95 16.83
C GLN A 18 2.08 11.18 18.17
N LEU A 19 2.72 10.03 18.20
CA LEU A 19 2.66 9.11 19.34
C LEU A 19 3.93 9.12 20.23
N GLY A 20 4.90 9.99 19.96
CA GLY A 20 6.19 10.00 20.66
C GLY A 20 6.09 10.04 22.19
N THR A 21 5.23 10.92 22.73
CA THR A 21 5.01 11.04 24.19
C THR A 21 4.38 9.78 24.81
N GLN A 22 3.41 9.19 24.12
CA GLN A 22 2.68 8.01 24.59
C GLN A 22 3.57 6.77 24.64
N VAL A 23 4.38 6.56 23.56
CA VAL A 23 5.31 5.43 23.53
C VAL A 23 6.47 5.60 24.53
N ALA A 24 6.95 6.84 24.74
CA ALA A 24 7.94 7.11 25.77
C ALA A 24 7.39 6.80 27.18
N ALA A 25 6.15 7.15 27.47
CA ALA A 25 5.49 6.80 28.73
C ALA A 25 5.33 5.27 28.89
N ALA A 26 4.99 4.56 27.82
CA ALA A 26 4.91 3.10 27.80
C ALA A 26 6.27 2.46 28.13
N LYS A 27 7.33 2.90 27.49
CA LYS A 27 8.70 2.42 27.76
C LYS A 27 9.14 2.69 29.20
N LYS A 28 8.87 3.89 29.71
CA LYS A 28 9.20 4.25 31.10
C LYS A 28 8.49 3.35 32.13
N SER A 29 7.32 2.81 31.79
CA SER A 29 6.59 1.86 32.64
C SER A 29 7.12 0.42 32.55
N GLY A 30 8.11 0.16 31.68
CA GLY A 30 8.65 -1.18 31.43
C GLY A 30 7.84 -2.01 30.43
N ALA A 31 6.90 -1.39 29.70
CA ALA A 31 6.14 -2.09 28.67
C ALA A 31 6.93 -2.19 27.37
N VAL A 32 6.78 -3.31 26.67
CA VAL A 32 7.22 -3.47 25.28
C VAL A 32 6.24 -2.75 24.37
N VAL A 33 6.75 -1.97 23.41
CA VAL A 33 5.95 -1.21 22.44
C VAL A 33 6.09 -1.85 21.05
N ILE A 34 4.97 -2.28 20.50
CA ILE A 34 4.87 -2.92 19.20
C ILE A 34 4.04 -2.03 18.28
N ALA A 35 4.64 -1.54 17.20
CA ALA A 35 3.90 -0.91 16.12
C ALA A 35 3.23 -2.01 15.29
N TRP A 36 1.97 -1.82 14.92
CA TRP A 36 1.20 -2.75 14.10
C TRP A 36 0.66 -2.05 12.86
N ASP A 37 0.80 -2.68 11.71
CA ASP A 37 0.46 -2.21 10.38
C ASP A 37 1.24 -0.94 9.97
N ARG A 38 1.18 0.13 10.75
CA ARG A 38 1.90 1.39 10.49
C ARG A 38 3.00 1.62 11.51
N ASN A 39 4.20 1.98 11.03
CA ASN A 39 5.32 2.28 11.91
C ASN A 39 5.08 3.59 12.70
N ILE A 40 5.66 3.67 13.89
CA ILE A 40 5.63 4.89 14.72
C ILE A 40 6.94 5.63 14.53
N LEU A 41 6.84 6.87 14.04
CA LEU A 41 7.96 7.66 13.56
C LEU A 41 8.63 8.51 14.63
N ASN A 42 9.87 8.90 14.37
CA ASN A 42 10.64 9.89 15.13
C ASN A 42 10.88 9.55 16.59
N THR A 43 10.91 8.27 16.95
CA THR A 43 11.10 7.80 18.33
C THR A 43 11.97 6.55 18.40
N GLU A 44 12.77 6.42 19.47
CA GLU A 44 13.54 5.20 19.78
C GLU A 44 12.70 4.20 20.60
N ASN A 45 11.51 4.59 21.03
CA ASN A 45 10.70 3.88 22.01
C ASN A 45 9.76 2.82 21.42
N VAL A 46 9.96 2.40 20.18
CA VAL A 46 9.29 1.25 19.54
C VAL A 46 10.25 0.08 19.58
N ASP A 47 9.83 -1.05 20.14
CA ASP A 47 10.69 -2.23 20.23
C ASP A 47 10.60 -3.10 19.00
N TYR A 48 9.39 -3.30 18.49
CA TYR A 48 9.09 -4.16 17.35
C TYR A 48 8.05 -3.53 16.41
N TYR A 49 8.08 -3.98 15.18
CA TYR A 49 7.10 -3.64 14.17
C TYR A 49 6.54 -4.92 13.55
N VAL A 50 5.23 -4.99 13.37
CA VAL A 50 4.55 -6.09 12.69
C VAL A 50 3.78 -5.52 11.53
N ALA A 51 4.13 -5.90 10.32
CA ALA A 51 3.50 -5.41 9.10
C ALA A 51 3.77 -6.35 7.91
N PHE A 52 3.06 -6.14 6.83
CA PHE A 52 3.47 -6.67 5.53
C PHE A 52 4.71 -5.92 5.02
N ASN A 53 5.51 -6.56 4.15
CA ASN A 53 6.64 -5.89 3.51
C ASN A 53 6.14 -4.78 2.57
N ASN A 54 6.11 -3.55 3.08
CA ASN A 54 5.53 -2.39 2.41
C ASN A 54 6.29 -1.98 1.14
N PHE A 55 7.62 -2.17 1.12
CA PHE A 55 8.41 -1.91 -0.09
C PHE A 55 8.04 -2.91 -1.19
N LYS A 56 7.88 -4.19 -0.83
CA LYS A 56 7.43 -5.24 -1.76
C LYS A 56 6.03 -4.99 -2.30
N VAL A 57 5.12 -4.42 -1.50
CA VAL A 57 3.80 -3.98 -1.98
C VAL A 57 3.94 -3.04 -3.17
N GLY A 58 4.75 -2.00 -3.04
CA GLY A 58 4.98 -1.05 -4.13
C GLY A 58 5.61 -1.70 -5.37
N GLN A 59 6.60 -2.57 -5.18
CA GLN A 59 7.20 -3.31 -6.30
C GLN A 59 6.16 -4.15 -7.04
N LEU A 60 5.30 -4.88 -6.33
CA LEU A 60 4.25 -5.71 -6.93
C LEU A 60 3.21 -4.87 -7.68
N GLN A 61 2.84 -3.71 -7.15
CA GLN A 61 1.94 -2.79 -7.85
C GLN A 61 2.54 -2.31 -9.18
N ALA A 62 3.80 -1.90 -9.17
CA ALA A 62 4.48 -1.44 -10.37
C ALA A 62 4.68 -2.55 -11.41
N GLN A 63 5.04 -3.75 -10.96
CA GLN A 63 5.12 -4.94 -11.83
C GLN A 63 3.79 -5.24 -12.49
N ALA A 64 2.70 -5.30 -11.71
CA ALA A 64 1.35 -5.51 -12.23
C ALA A 64 0.93 -4.42 -13.23
N LEU A 65 1.28 -3.15 -12.96
CA LEU A 65 1.00 -2.06 -13.89
C LEU A 65 1.68 -2.28 -15.25
N LEU A 66 2.97 -2.63 -15.25
CA LEU A 66 3.73 -2.89 -16.48
C LEU A 66 3.17 -4.10 -17.23
N GLU A 67 2.98 -5.24 -16.54
CA GLU A 67 2.41 -6.47 -17.12
C GLU A 67 1.03 -6.23 -17.75
N GLY A 68 0.17 -5.49 -17.07
CA GLY A 68 -1.16 -5.16 -17.60
C GLY A 68 -1.12 -4.27 -18.85
N MET A 69 -0.21 -3.30 -18.88
CA MET A 69 -0.04 -2.43 -20.06
C MET A 69 0.55 -3.20 -21.25
N GLU A 70 1.57 -4.03 -21.01
CA GLU A 70 2.18 -4.90 -22.03
C GLU A 70 1.16 -5.88 -22.63
N ALA A 71 0.30 -6.47 -21.80
CA ALA A 71 -0.75 -7.36 -22.27
C ALA A 71 -1.82 -6.65 -23.10
N LYS A 72 -2.07 -5.35 -22.85
CA LYS A 72 -3.06 -4.56 -23.56
C LYS A 72 -2.50 -3.91 -24.84
N LYS A 73 -1.22 -3.55 -24.84
CA LYS A 73 -0.52 -2.85 -25.91
C LYS A 73 0.92 -3.33 -25.96
N ALA A 74 1.28 -4.10 -26.99
CA ALA A 74 2.57 -4.80 -27.09
C ALA A 74 3.78 -3.87 -27.04
N ASP A 75 3.68 -2.64 -27.59
CA ASP A 75 4.78 -1.70 -27.72
C ASP A 75 4.51 -0.39 -26.96
N GLY A 76 5.50 0.04 -26.15
CA GLY A 76 5.52 1.37 -25.55
C GLY A 76 5.80 2.50 -26.56
N PRO A 77 6.03 3.72 -26.13
CA PRO A 77 6.00 4.12 -24.73
C PRO A 77 4.58 4.06 -24.11
N TYR A 78 4.54 3.76 -22.80
CA TYR A 78 3.30 3.75 -22.04
C TYR A 78 3.12 5.07 -21.30
N ASN A 79 1.98 5.71 -21.50
CA ASN A 79 1.62 6.94 -20.82
C ASN A 79 0.91 6.62 -19.50
N ILE A 80 1.48 7.02 -18.40
CA ILE A 80 0.95 6.70 -17.06
C ILE A 80 0.79 7.93 -16.20
N GLU A 81 0.04 7.75 -15.10
CA GLU A 81 0.00 8.68 -13.98
C GLU A 81 0.30 7.95 -12.66
N LEU A 82 0.90 8.69 -11.73
CA LEU A 82 1.27 8.19 -10.41
C LEU A 82 0.39 8.81 -9.34
N PHE A 83 -0.16 7.96 -8.48
CA PHE A 83 -0.83 8.34 -7.24
C PHE A 83 -0.13 7.65 -6.08
N SER A 84 -0.01 8.34 -4.97
CA SER A 84 0.52 7.79 -3.72
C SER A 84 -0.42 8.08 -2.55
N GLY A 85 -0.18 7.41 -1.43
CA GLY A 85 -1.01 7.47 -0.25
C GLY A 85 -0.88 8.78 0.54
N SER A 86 -1.49 8.82 1.71
CA SER A 86 -1.47 10.01 2.58
C SER A 86 -0.10 10.23 3.21
N PRO A 87 0.39 11.48 3.28
CA PRO A 87 1.73 11.78 3.81
C PRO A 87 1.85 11.60 5.34
N ASP A 88 0.74 11.51 6.07
CA ASP A 88 0.68 11.20 7.50
C ASP A 88 0.75 9.68 7.79
N ASP A 89 0.61 8.85 6.75
CA ASP A 89 0.80 7.41 6.83
C ASP A 89 2.26 7.03 6.58
N ALA A 90 2.91 6.43 7.59
CA ALA A 90 4.30 6.00 7.52
C ALA A 90 4.59 5.05 6.35
N ASN A 91 3.61 4.24 5.93
CA ASN A 91 3.77 3.25 4.87
C ASN A 91 3.68 3.86 3.47
N ALA A 92 2.94 4.95 3.29
CA ALA A 92 2.64 5.51 1.98
C ALA A 92 3.88 5.84 1.15
N LYS A 93 4.91 6.40 1.79
CA LYS A 93 6.20 6.69 1.14
C LYS A 93 6.98 5.41 0.82
N VAL A 94 6.86 4.38 1.67
CA VAL A 94 7.54 3.09 1.45
C VAL A 94 6.93 2.36 0.25
N PHE A 95 5.59 2.33 0.14
CA PHE A 95 4.90 1.82 -1.05
C PHE A 95 5.36 2.54 -2.32
N PHE A 96 5.35 3.88 -2.28
CA PHE A 96 5.77 4.68 -3.43
C PHE A 96 7.21 4.42 -3.83
N ASN A 97 8.14 4.35 -2.86
CA ASN A 97 9.54 4.04 -3.13
C ASN A 97 9.72 2.65 -3.74
N GLY A 98 8.96 1.65 -3.26
CA GLY A 98 8.97 0.31 -3.85
C GLY A 98 8.45 0.30 -5.28
N ALA A 99 7.41 1.08 -5.60
CA ALA A 99 6.92 1.22 -6.96
C ALA A 99 7.93 1.94 -7.87
N MET A 100 8.58 2.99 -7.37
CA MET A 100 9.59 3.73 -8.14
C MET A 100 10.88 2.93 -8.35
N ASP A 101 11.22 1.99 -7.46
CA ASP A 101 12.33 1.04 -7.68
C ASP A 101 12.16 0.25 -9.00
N VAL A 102 10.94 -0.05 -9.38
CA VAL A 102 10.58 -0.74 -10.62
C VAL A 102 10.34 0.23 -11.79
N LEU A 103 9.63 1.35 -11.54
CA LEU A 103 9.20 2.27 -12.59
C LEU A 103 10.27 3.27 -13.02
N GLN A 104 11.15 3.72 -12.11
CA GLN A 104 12.13 4.76 -12.42
C GLN A 104 13.05 4.38 -13.58
N PRO A 105 13.63 3.15 -13.64
CA PRO A 105 14.43 2.74 -14.80
C PRO A 105 13.66 2.78 -16.12
N LYS A 106 12.34 2.48 -16.10
CA LYS A 106 11.46 2.52 -17.28
C LYS A 106 11.07 3.95 -17.69
N ILE A 107 11.05 4.85 -16.72
CA ILE A 107 10.87 6.29 -16.98
C ILE A 107 12.14 6.87 -17.59
N ASP A 108 13.30 6.50 -17.06
CA ASP A 108 14.59 7.00 -17.50
C ASP A 108 14.96 6.54 -18.92
N ASP A 109 14.59 5.32 -19.30
CA ASP A 109 14.80 4.77 -20.65
C ASP A 109 13.72 5.17 -21.66
N GLY A 110 12.64 5.85 -21.20
CA GLY A 110 11.55 6.31 -22.04
C GLY A 110 10.47 5.27 -22.38
N THR A 111 10.58 4.04 -21.86
CA THR A 111 9.54 2.99 -21.99
C THR A 111 8.24 3.43 -21.34
N VAL A 112 8.32 4.15 -20.23
CA VAL A 112 7.20 4.71 -19.48
C VAL A 112 7.31 6.23 -19.44
N LYS A 113 6.20 6.93 -19.66
CA LYS A 113 6.13 8.38 -19.58
C LYS A 113 5.04 8.81 -18.60
N VAL A 114 5.43 9.53 -17.56
CA VAL A 114 4.49 10.23 -16.68
C VAL A 114 4.11 11.55 -17.34
N VAL A 115 2.94 11.59 -17.98
CA VAL A 115 2.58 12.71 -18.89
C VAL A 115 2.39 14.03 -18.15
N SER A 116 1.88 13.99 -16.91
CA SER A 116 1.79 15.18 -16.05
C SER A 116 3.14 15.70 -15.58
N GLY A 117 4.22 14.91 -15.69
CA GLY A 117 5.54 15.21 -15.17
C GLY A 117 5.67 15.08 -13.65
N ARG A 118 4.62 14.61 -12.94
CA ARG A 118 4.63 14.49 -11.47
C ARG A 118 5.16 13.12 -11.06
N THR A 119 6.40 13.08 -10.60
CA THR A 119 7.11 11.84 -10.31
C THR A 119 7.58 11.70 -8.85
N SER A 120 7.42 12.73 -8.03
CA SER A 120 7.79 12.68 -6.62
C SER A 120 6.62 12.31 -5.72
N PHE A 121 6.91 11.74 -4.54
CA PHE A 121 5.90 11.45 -3.53
C PHE A 121 5.10 12.70 -3.13
N SER A 122 5.76 13.85 -2.97
CA SER A 122 5.12 15.10 -2.58
C SER A 122 4.11 15.64 -3.61
N GLU A 123 4.32 15.35 -4.90
CA GLU A 123 3.44 15.78 -5.99
C GLU A 123 2.29 14.80 -6.24
N THR A 124 2.45 13.54 -5.79
CA THR A 124 1.54 12.44 -6.09
C THR A 124 0.69 12.01 -4.90
N ASN A 125 0.99 12.49 -3.68
CA ASN A 125 0.27 12.06 -2.48
C ASN A 125 -1.22 12.46 -2.48
N THR A 126 -2.01 11.66 -1.76
CA THR A 126 -3.45 11.84 -1.64
C THR A 126 -3.80 11.97 -0.15
N GLN A 127 -3.90 13.21 0.32
CA GLN A 127 -4.13 13.54 1.72
C GLN A 127 -5.34 12.79 2.27
N GLY A 128 -5.15 12.14 3.43
CA GLY A 128 -6.18 11.41 4.17
C GLY A 128 -6.71 10.16 3.45
N TRP A 129 -6.03 9.68 2.39
CA TRP A 129 -6.52 8.59 1.54
C TRP A 129 -7.93 8.85 0.97
N LEU A 130 -8.30 10.13 0.80
CA LEU A 130 -9.65 10.52 0.41
C LEU A 130 -9.90 10.30 -1.08
N ALA A 131 -10.90 9.46 -1.40
CA ALA A 131 -11.35 9.17 -2.75
C ALA A 131 -11.63 10.44 -3.57
N GLN A 132 -12.25 11.45 -2.96
CA GLN A 132 -12.56 12.72 -3.61
C GLN A 132 -11.30 13.47 -4.07
N ASN A 133 -10.22 13.43 -3.28
CA ASN A 133 -8.95 14.06 -3.66
C ASN A 133 -8.33 13.38 -4.88
N ALA A 134 -8.35 12.04 -4.92
CA ALA A 134 -7.89 11.28 -6.08
C ALA A 134 -8.75 11.54 -7.32
N GLN A 135 -10.07 11.55 -7.17
CA GLN A 135 -11.00 11.81 -8.27
C GLN A 135 -10.80 13.21 -8.86
N SER A 136 -10.74 14.25 -8.01
CA SER A 136 -10.53 15.63 -8.44
C SER A 136 -9.19 15.78 -9.15
N ARG A 137 -8.11 15.24 -8.58
CA ARG A 137 -6.78 15.30 -9.20
C ARG A 137 -6.74 14.55 -10.52
N MET A 138 -7.39 13.37 -10.63
CA MET A 138 -7.45 12.65 -11.90
C MET A 138 -8.23 13.41 -12.96
N THR A 139 -9.34 14.04 -12.60
CA THR A 139 -10.12 14.90 -13.51
C THR A 139 -9.26 16.05 -14.05
N ASP A 140 -8.50 16.72 -13.17
CA ASP A 140 -7.57 17.77 -13.56
C ASP A 140 -6.47 17.28 -14.52
N ILE A 141 -5.88 16.13 -14.23
CA ILE A 141 -4.85 15.51 -15.06
C ILE A 141 -5.41 15.18 -16.45
N LEU A 142 -6.58 14.55 -16.51
CA LEU A 142 -7.22 14.19 -17.79
C LEU A 142 -7.50 15.42 -18.65
N THR A 143 -7.99 16.48 -18.04
CA THR A 143 -8.31 17.73 -18.73
C THR A 143 -7.07 18.45 -19.25
N LYS A 144 -5.97 18.46 -18.47
CA LYS A 144 -4.77 19.23 -18.82
C LYS A 144 -3.79 18.46 -19.72
N SER A 145 -3.67 17.16 -19.52
CA SER A 145 -2.57 16.37 -20.08
C SER A 145 -3.02 15.29 -21.07
N TYR A 146 -4.30 14.90 -21.04
CA TYR A 146 -4.80 13.78 -21.84
C TYR A 146 -5.87 14.15 -22.85
N THR A 147 -5.92 15.41 -23.30
CA THR A 147 -6.88 15.84 -24.33
C THR A 147 -6.71 15.06 -25.62
N ASN A 148 -5.46 14.94 -26.11
CA ASN A 148 -5.10 14.25 -27.34
C ASN A 148 -4.12 13.07 -27.12
N THR A 149 -3.93 12.66 -25.87
CA THR A 149 -3.01 11.59 -25.49
C THR A 149 -3.82 10.47 -24.83
N GLU A 150 -3.47 9.24 -25.11
CA GLU A 150 -4.07 8.06 -24.49
C GLU A 150 -3.42 7.82 -23.12
N LEU A 151 -4.22 7.42 -22.14
CA LEU A 151 -3.77 7.03 -20.81
C LEU A 151 -3.72 5.49 -20.77
N ASP A 152 -2.51 4.92 -20.70
CA ASP A 152 -2.32 3.49 -20.70
C ASP A 152 -2.47 2.88 -19.28
N GLY A 153 -1.96 3.58 -18.26
CA GLY A 153 -2.00 3.06 -16.91
C GLY A 153 -1.98 4.11 -15.79
N VAL A 154 -2.40 3.71 -14.61
CA VAL A 154 -2.32 4.51 -13.38
C VAL A 154 -1.83 3.65 -12.24
N LEU A 155 -0.72 4.05 -11.62
CA LEU A 155 -0.32 3.53 -10.32
C LEU A 155 -1.25 4.11 -9.27
N SER A 156 -2.15 3.29 -8.75
CA SER A 156 -2.99 3.64 -7.60
C SER A 156 -2.52 2.88 -6.36
N PRO A 157 -2.29 3.55 -5.23
CA PRO A 157 -1.71 2.93 -4.04
C PRO A 157 -2.70 2.07 -3.26
N ASN A 158 -4.02 2.24 -3.45
CA ASN A 158 -5.05 1.38 -2.86
C ASN A 158 -6.34 1.34 -3.69
N ASP A 159 -7.25 0.46 -3.29
CA ASP A 159 -8.50 0.17 -4.01
C ASP A 159 -9.51 1.33 -3.95
N THR A 160 -9.62 2.01 -2.82
CA THR A 160 -10.51 3.19 -2.70
C THR A 160 -10.11 4.28 -3.70
N LEU A 161 -8.81 4.57 -3.83
CA LEU A 161 -8.33 5.56 -4.79
C LEU A 161 -8.43 5.03 -6.23
N ALA A 162 -8.21 3.73 -6.46
CA ALA A 162 -8.38 3.11 -7.76
C ALA A 162 -9.80 3.31 -8.31
N ARG A 163 -10.82 3.05 -7.50
CA ARG A 163 -12.22 3.26 -7.89
C ARG A 163 -12.53 4.73 -8.19
N ALA A 164 -11.96 5.66 -7.43
CA ALA A 164 -12.12 7.09 -7.66
C ALA A 164 -11.47 7.54 -8.99
N ILE A 165 -10.29 7.01 -9.30
CA ILE A 165 -9.57 7.23 -10.56
C ILE A 165 -10.39 6.68 -11.74
N LEU A 166 -10.87 5.44 -11.64
CA LEU A 166 -11.72 4.82 -12.66
C LEU A 166 -13.02 5.63 -12.89
N THR A 167 -13.61 6.15 -11.83
CA THR A 167 -14.79 7.02 -11.92
C THR A 167 -14.49 8.29 -12.71
N ALA A 168 -13.38 8.97 -12.44
CA ALA A 168 -12.96 10.16 -13.17
C ALA A 168 -12.66 9.86 -14.64
N THR A 169 -11.98 8.74 -14.92
CA THR A 169 -11.65 8.31 -16.29
C THR A 169 -12.90 8.02 -17.10
N LYS A 170 -13.85 7.29 -16.52
CA LYS A 170 -15.14 6.99 -17.14
C LYS A 170 -15.97 8.27 -17.41
N ALA A 171 -15.99 9.19 -16.45
CA ALA A 171 -16.70 10.48 -16.61
C ALA A 171 -16.10 11.35 -17.73
N ALA A 172 -14.78 11.23 -17.96
CA ALA A 172 -14.10 11.91 -19.05
C ALA A 172 -14.27 11.22 -20.42
N GLY A 173 -15.01 10.10 -20.50
CA GLY A 173 -15.20 9.33 -21.73
C GLY A 173 -13.93 8.68 -22.26
N LYS A 174 -12.91 8.46 -21.41
CA LYS A 174 -11.65 7.83 -21.81
C LYS A 174 -11.73 6.31 -21.72
N PRO A 175 -10.96 5.59 -22.56
CA PRO A 175 -10.78 4.15 -22.42
C PRO A 175 -10.30 3.80 -21.02
N ASN A 176 -10.68 2.62 -20.53
CA ASN A 176 -10.28 2.16 -19.20
C ASN A 176 -8.77 1.88 -19.15
N PRO A 177 -7.97 2.62 -18.36
CA PRO A 177 -6.53 2.34 -18.23
C PRO A 177 -6.29 1.10 -17.35
N ILE A 178 -5.07 0.60 -17.33
CA ILE A 178 -4.64 -0.36 -16.33
C ILE A 178 -4.50 0.37 -14.98
N VAL A 179 -5.25 -0.04 -13.97
CA VAL A 179 -5.23 0.58 -12.63
C VAL A 179 -4.90 -0.45 -11.58
N THR A 180 -3.87 -0.16 -10.78
CA THR A 180 -3.47 -0.99 -9.63
C THR A 180 -4.28 -0.64 -8.38
N GLY A 181 -4.18 -1.47 -7.35
CA GLY A 181 -4.79 -1.21 -6.05
C GLY A 181 -4.07 -1.94 -4.92
N GLN A 182 -4.65 -1.90 -3.75
CA GLN A 182 -4.20 -2.58 -2.53
C GLN A 182 -5.40 -2.69 -1.57
N ASP A 183 -5.33 -3.64 -0.65
CA ASP A 183 -6.25 -3.92 0.46
C ASP A 183 -7.38 -4.90 0.14
N SER A 184 -7.53 -5.34 -1.10
CA SER A 184 -8.57 -6.31 -1.49
C SER A 184 -9.95 -5.94 -0.96
N GLU A 185 -10.32 -4.66 -1.14
CA GLU A 185 -11.61 -4.16 -0.69
C GLU A 185 -12.76 -4.87 -1.43
N THR A 186 -13.78 -5.28 -0.71
CA THR A 186 -14.92 -6.03 -1.26
C THR A 186 -15.58 -5.36 -2.48
N ALA A 187 -15.56 -4.02 -2.54
CA ALA A 187 -16.08 -3.25 -3.67
C ALA A 187 -15.19 -3.30 -4.92
N SER A 188 -13.91 -3.65 -4.77
CA SER A 188 -12.96 -3.75 -5.89
C SER A 188 -12.91 -5.15 -6.49
N ILE A 189 -13.20 -6.20 -5.73
CA ILE A 189 -13.12 -7.57 -6.25
C ILE A 189 -13.98 -7.77 -7.52
N PRO A 190 -15.26 -7.35 -7.56
CA PRO A 190 -16.04 -7.46 -8.79
C PRO A 190 -15.46 -6.65 -9.98
N LEU A 191 -14.78 -5.53 -9.71
CA LEU A 191 -14.14 -4.74 -10.77
C LEU A 191 -12.90 -5.45 -11.31
N ILE A 192 -12.13 -6.10 -10.46
CA ILE A 192 -10.97 -6.91 -10.85
C ILE A 192 -11.43 -8.09 -11.71
N MET A 193 -12.45 -8.80 -11.27
CA MET A 193 -12.96 -9.96 -12.01
C MET A 193 -13.53 -9.58 -13.38
N LYS A 194 -14.08 -8.36 -13.54
CA LYS A 194 -14.53 -7.81 -14.82
C LYS A 194 -13.41 -7.18 -15.66
N GLY A 195 -12.19 -7.07 -15.12
CA GLY A 195 -11.08 -6.38 -15.76
C GLY A 195 -11.21 -4.85 -15.81
N GLU A 196 -12.08 -4.26 -14.99
CA GLU A 196 -12.22 -2.80 -14.86
C GLU A 196 -11.09 -2.21 -14.00
N GLN A 197 -10.73 -2.88 -12.90
CA GLN A 197 -9.50 -2.67 -12.15
C GLN A 197 -8.57 -3.84 -12.46
N TYR A 198 -7.28 -3.59 -12.67
CA TYR A 198 -6.36 -4.65 -13.09
C TYR A 198 -5.93 -5.56 -11.93
N SER A 199 -5.53 -4.95 -10.81
CA SER A 199 -4.98 -5.71 -9.68
C SER A 199 -5.26 -5.06 -8.34
N THR A 200 -5.10 -5.85 -7.28
CA THR A 200 -4.98 -5.39 -5.90
C THR A 200 -3.85 -6.15 -5.18
N ILE A 201 -3.45 -5.68 -4.02
CA ILE A 201 -2.55 -6.41 -3.12
C ILE A 201 -3.35 -6.90 -1.93
N TYR A 202 -3.36 -8.22 -1.72
CA TYR A 202 -3.98 -8.84 -0.56
C TYR A 202 -2.99 -8.89 0.60
N LYS A 203 -3.42 -8.34 1.70
CA LYS A 203 -2.77 -8.37 3.00
C LYS A 203 -3.76 -8.97 4.00
N ASN A 204 -3.54 -10.21 4.42
CA ASN A 204 -4.43 -10.87 5.36
C ASN A 204 -4.27 -10.29 6.76
N THR A 205 -5.15 -9.38 7.16
CA THR A 205 -5.10 -8.70 8.46
C THR A 205 -5.27 -9.65 9.64
N THR A 206 -5.90 -10.82 9.44
CA THR A 206 -5.97 -11.86 10.48
C THR A 206 -4.60 -12.46 10.74
N GLU A 207 -3.82 -12.77 9.70
CA GLU A 207 -2.44 -13.24 9.85
C GLU A 207 -1.55 -12.18 10.52
N GLU A 208 -1.73 -10.93 10.15
CA GLU A 208 -0.97 -9.82 10.73
C GLU A 208 -1.30 -9.62 12.22
N ALA A 209 -2.56 -9.72 12.60
CA ALA A 209 -2.97 -9.70 13.99
C ALA A 209 -2.43 -10.90 14.78
N GLN A 210 -2.47 -12.10 14.17
CA GLN A 210 -1.91 -13.32 14.78
C GLN A 210 -0.41 -13.19 14.99
N ALA A 211 0.33 -12.67 14.01
CA ALA A 211 1.78 -12.45 14.14
C ALA A 211 2.13 -11.49 15.30
N ALA A 212 1.30 -10.47 15.54
CA ALA A 212 1.48 -9.57 16.67
C ALA A 212 1.22 -10.27 18.01
N ILE A 213 0.24 -11.17 18.10
CA ILE A 213 -0.06 -11.98 19.28
C ILE A 213 1.07 -13.00 19.53
N ASP A 214 1.54 -13.66 18.50
CA ASP A 214 2.63 -14.66 18.59
C ASP A 214 3.92 -13.99 19.11
N LEU A 215 4.23 -12.78 18.58
CA LEU A 215 5.37 -11.99 19.07
C LEU A 215 5.24 -11.69 20.57
N VAL A 216 4.07 -11.29 21.05
CA VAL A 216 3.84 -11.04 22.48
C VAL A 216 3.96 -12.32 23.30
N SER A 217 3.46 -13.45 22.78
CA SER A 217 3.57 -14.76 23.44
C SER A 217 5.02 -15.19 23.58
N ASP A 218 5.83 -15.08 22.53
CA ASP A 218 7.26 -15.40 22.57
C ASP A 218 8.00 -14.56 23.60
N LEU A 219 7.71 -13.25 23.65
CA LEU A 219 8.28 -12.36 24.66
C LEU A 219 7.88 -12.76 26.09
N ALA A 220 6.62 -13.16 26.30
CA ALA A 220 6.13 -13.61 27.60
C ALA A 220 6.82 -14.93 28.05
N ASP A 221 7.14 -15.79 27.10
CA ASP A 221 7.88 -17.05 27.32
C ASP A 221 9.40 -16.82 27.49
N GLY A 222 9.87 -15.58 27.40
CA GLY A 222 11.29 -15.23 27.45
C GLY A 222 12.08 -15.62 26.19
N LYS A 223 11.40 -15.91 25.10
CA LYS A 223 12.01 -16.19 23.80
C LYS A 223 12.38 -14.89 23.08
N LYS A 224 13.38 -14.94 22.21
CA LYS A 224 13.70 -13.85 21.29
C LYS A 224 12.83 -13.98 20.04
N PRO A 225 11.96 -12.99 19.72
CA PRO A 225 11.18 -13.04 18.49
C PRO A 225 12.06 -13.09 17.24
N GLU A 226 11.63 -13.81 16.22
CA GLU A 226 12.28 -13.81 14.92
C GLU A 226 11.89 -12.53 14.16
N THR A 227 12.86 -11.67 13.91
CA THR A 227 12.65 -10.37 13.26
C THR A 227 13.69 -10.11 12.19
N LYS A 228 13.37 -9.23 11.26
CA LYS A 228 14.27 -8.71 10.24
C LYS A 228 14.57 -7.22 10.52
N GLU A 229 15.81 -6.83 10.22
CA GLU A 229 16.21 -5.43 10.17
C GLU A 229 16.30 -5.03 8.68
N ASP A 230 15.29 -4.31 8.20
CA ASP A 230 15.24 -3.76 6.85
C ASP A 230 15.29 -2.24 6.93
N LYS A 231 16.13 -1.61 6.09
CA LYS A 231 16.23 -0.14 5.99
C LYS A 231 14.90 0.55 5.70
N ASN A 232 13.95 -0.16 5.08
CA ASN A 232 12.62 0.36 4.80
C ASN A 232 11.74 0.45 6.06
N ASN A 233 12.19 -0.14 7.19
CA ASN A 233 11.56 -0.02 8.51
C ASN A 233 12.23 1.06 9.38
N ASP A 234 13.06 1.93 8.77
CA ASP A 234 13.63 3.10 9.48
C ASP A 234 12.50 4.07 9.84
N ASN A 235 12.38 4.34 11.13
CA ASN A 235 11.37 5.25 11.67
C ASN A 235 11.90 6.69 11.87
N GLY A 236 13.06 7.02 11.32
CA GLY A 236 13.71 8.33 11.48
C GLY A 236 14.58 8.45 12.71
N LYS A 237 14.64 7.43 13.58
CA LYS A 237 15.55 7.33 14.73
C LYS A 237 16.33 6.02 14.75
N LYS A 238 15.72 4.96 14.27
CA LYS A 238 16.35 3.63 14.14
C LYS A 238 15.63 2.78 13.12
N ILE A 239 16.30 1.74 12.63
CA ILE A 239 15.64 0.62 11.96
C ILE A 239 14.93 -0.19 13.04
N VAL A 240 13.60 -0.30 12.94
CA VAL A 240 12.80 -1.07 13.91
C VAL A 240 12.81 -2.53 13.50
N PRO A 241 13.24 -3.46 14.39
CA PRO A 241 13.15 -4.89 14.11
C PRO A 241 11.71 -5.30 13.80
N ALA A 242 11.49 -5.96 12.66
CA ALA A 242 10.12 -6.23 12.19
C ALA A 242 9.84 -7.72 11.98
N VAL A 243 8.63 -8.13 12.33
CA VAL A 243 7.99 -9.34 11.80
C VAL A 243 7.28 -8.95 10.51
N GLU A 244 7.86 -9.36 9.38
CA GLU A 244 7.36 -9.00 8.06
C GLU A 244 6.59 -10.15 7.43
N LEU A 245 5.33 -9.89 7.05
CA LEU A 245 4.51 -10.79 6.27
C LEU A 245 4.66 -10.51 4.77
N THR A 246 4.37 -11.53 3.95
CA THR A 246 4.47 -11.44 2.50
C THR A 246 3.14 -10.98 1.89
N PRO A 247 3.10 -9.83 1.19
CA PRO A 247 1.92 -9.40 0.47
C PRO A 247 1.70 -10.27 -0.78
N VAL A 248 0.45 -10.43 -1.19
CA VAL A 248 0.06 -11.23 -2.36
C VAL A 248 -0.53 -10.33 -3.45
N LEU A 249 0.08 -10.34 -4.64
CA LEU A 249 -0.52 -9.71 -5.82
C LEU A 249 -1.73 -10.53 -6.28
N VAL A 250 -2.85 -9.84 -6.46
CA VAL A 250 -4.10 -10.44 -6.92
C VAL A 250 -4.56 -9.77 -8.22
N THR A 251 -4.79 -10.60 -9.21
CA THR A 251 -5.45 -10.24 -10.47
C THR A 251 -6.65 -11.18 -10.67
N LYS A 252 -7.42 -11.00 -11.74
CA LYS A 252 -8.55 -11.89 -12.02
C LYS A 252 -8.14 -13.36 -12.23
N GLU A 253 -6.89 -13.60 -12.66
CA GLU A 253 -6.37 -14.94 -12.98
C GLU A 253 -6.15 -15.77 -11.72
N ASN A 254 -5.79 -15.14 -10.58
CA ASN A 254 -5.46 -15.85 -9.34
C ASN A 254 -6.34 -15.52 -8.14
N ALA A 255 -7.36 -14.65 -8.30
CA ALA A 255 -8.15 -14.12 -7.18
C ALA A 255 -8.80 -15.24 -6.33
N VAL A 256 -9.39 -16.26 -6.96
CA VAL A 256 -10.04 -17.36 -6.24
C VAL A 256 -9.03 -18.12 -5.36
N GLU A 257 -7.83 -18.38 -5.86
CA GLU A 257 -6.79 -19.09 -5.10
C GLU A 257 -6.17 -18.19 -4.02
N ALA A 258 -5.91 -16.92 -4.35
CA ALA A 258 -5.33 -15.96 -3.42
C ALA A 258 -6.23 -15.68 -2.20
N TYR A 259 -7.54 -15.77 -2.37
CA TYR A 259 -8.51 -15.54 -1.28
C TYR A 259 -8.96 -16.80 -0.55
N LYS A 260 -8.37 -17.94 -0.85
CA LYS A 260 -8.71 -19.20 -0.20
C LYS A 260 -8.59 -19.11 1.33
N GLY A 261 -9.69 -19.45 2.02
CA GLY A 261 -9.78 -19.30 3.47
C GLY A 261 -10.29 -17.92 3.95
N ASN A 262 -10.59 -17.00 3.02
CA ASN A 262 -11.36 -15.80 3.29
C ASN A 262 -12.70 -15.91 2.55
N ASP A 263 -13.71 -16.48 3.22
CA ASP A 263 -14.99 -16.82 2.62
C ASP A 263 -15.65 -15.67 1.83
N THR A 264 -15.55 -14.44 2.37
CA THR A 264 -16.15 -13.25 1.74
C THR A 264 -15.47 -12.91 0.41
N LEU A 265 -14.14 -12.83 0.41
CA LEU A 265 -13.39 -12.44 -0.80
C LEU A 265 -13.39 -13.57 -1.82
N GLU A 266 -13.28 -14.83 -1.37
CA GLU A 266 -13.33 -16.01 -2.23
C GLU A 266 -14.69 -16.12 -2.94
N GLU A 267 -15.79 -15.88 -2.22
CA GLU A 267 -17.14 -15.88 -2.80
C GLU A 267 -17.31 -14.77 -3.84
N LEU A 268 -16.82 -13.56 -3.57
CA LEU A 268 -16.85 -12.45 -4.52
C LEU A 268 -16.03 -12.75 -5.77
N ALA A 269 -14.85 -13.35 -5.63
CA ALA A 269 -14.01 -13.74 -6.77
C ALA A 269 -14.65 -14.84 -7.62
N LYS A 270 -15.38 -15.78 -7.01
CA LYS A 270 -16.11 -16.85 -7.74
C LYS A 270 -17.35 -16.34 -8.49
N LYS A 271 -17.95 -15.24 -8.06
CA LYS A 271 -19.16 -14.66 -8.67
C LYS A 271 -18.89 -13.72 -9.86
N GLY A 272 -17.69 -13.17 -9.94
CA GLY A 272 -17.29 -12.22 -10.98
C GLY A 272 -16.93 -12.86 -12.27
#